data_fd643e608edf422d7f60b7474cc83ad4
#
_entry.id   fd643e608edf422d7f60b7474cc83ad4
#
_cell.length_a   1.000
_cell.length_b   1.000
_cell.length_c   1.000
_cell.angle_alpha   90.00
_cell.angle_beta   90.00
_cell.angle_gamma   90.00
#
_symmetry.space_group_name_H-M   'P 1'
#
loop_
_entity.id
_entity.type
_entity.pdbx_description
1 polymer ?
#
loop_
_entity_poly.entity_id
_entity_poly.type
_entity_poly.pdbx_seq_one_letter_code
_entity_poly.pdbx_strand_id
1 'polypeptide(L)'
;MANLENNNDNENKKSVPENIGDKIQHTAENVSEKVQETVKSATQLASDTINHPLETAKEFGEQAAKDVTNYKWWAKLLLIIFWLVIFLVGTVFILVSLPSTKNWAAQKVIEKLNEDLKSQMSFESVEVSYFGDIHIHNVAIKDYKNFPFLKAKELYADSNWFSIISNSRNLQFQSLSLKNLDLKVITYKGDSISNFIRFVDLFNSPAPKTPREPFQLKSRIFINDSKVSIINQNHTGEEGKWLMAENVNLVVPELKVNGANVSAQINNFRFTTERWGKKHTVDTFSADFSLTNQFLSLKDLTFNTDHSLLQGDIKFNLQNGSWSDFTNRVRWDMKLRPGSQISGYDISYFVTDWDNYKPINISGTMTGPLNQFHLDNFLVTNPKVNIRTETMKVSNILKGNFQIETNSLSTDLTYVDLKEMMPTFISSKMKNFADDFGRLKYNGAVRVTPKEVFVPKANLITGIGQAKITNFYLNDYSSALPKYRGFA
;
A
#
# COMPACT_ATOMS: atom_id res chain seq x y z
N MET A 1 -53.65 32.51 -13.44
CA MET A 1 -54.33 32.34 -14.74
C MET A 1 -54.02 30.95 -15.22
N ALA A 2 -54.97 30.19 -15.04
CA ALA A 2 -55.86 29.43 -15.93
C ALA A 2 -55.21 28.11 -16.31
N ASN A 3 -55.65 27.04 -15.72
CA ASN A 3 -56.80 26.18 -16.05
C ASN A 3 -56.58 25.31 -17.29
N LEU A 4 -56.75 24.11 -17.10
CA LEU A 4 -57.80 23.05 -17.28
C LEU A 4 -57.23 21.99 -18.21
N GLU A 5 -57.49 20.75 -18.21
CA GLU A 5 -58.51 19.80 -17.73
C GLU A 5 -58.07 18.42 -18.21
N ASN A 6 -58.17 17.45 -17.34
CA ASN A 6 -59.08 16.28 -17.48
C ASN A 6 -59.17 15.57 -18.80
N ASN A 7 -58.79 14.30 -18.85
CA ASN A 7 -59.75 13.22 -19.15
C ASN A 7 -59.24 11.82 -18.84
N ASN A 8 -60.02 11.15 -18.03
CA ASN A 8 -60.31 9.73 -17.91
C ASN A 8 -60.19 8.93 -19.20
N ASP A 9 -59.75 7.68 -19.00
CA ASP A 9 -60.49 6.44 -19.33
C ASP A 9 -59.67 5.25 -18.85
N ASN A 10 -60.05 4.63 -17.82
CA ASN A 10 -60.83 3.42 -17.56
C ASN A 10 -60.38 2.15 -18.26
N GLU A 11 -60.24 1.12 -17.39
CA GLU A 11 -60.46 -0.31 -17.59
C GLU A 11 -59.34 -1.20 -18.16
N ASN A 12 -58.65 -1.92 -17.26
CA ASN A 12 -58.89 -3.39 -17.16
C ASN A 12 -58.10 -3.99 -16.00
N LYS A 13 -58.67 -3.98 -14.80
CA LYS A 13 -58.28 -4.89 -13.72
C LYS A 13 -58.85 -6.24 -14.02
N LYS A 14 -58.06 -7.16 -14.57
CA LYS A 14 -58.33 -8.60 -14.46
C LYS A 14 -57.89 -9.02 -13.06
N SER A 15 -58.86 -9.29 -12.20
CA SER A 15 -58.76 -9.96 -10.93
C SER A 15 -58.13 -11.35 -11.11
N VAL A 16 -56.93 -11.52 -10.60
CA VAL A 16 -56.32 -12.85 -10.39
C VAL A 16 -57.12 -13.51 -9.25
N PRO A 17 -57.62 -14.74 -9.37
CA PRO A 17 -58.39 -15.39 -8.32
C PRO A 17 -57.50 -15.61 -7.08
N GLU A 18 -57.99 -15.20 -5.95
CA GLU A 18 -57.36 -15.23 -4.62
C GLU A 18 -56.96 -16.66 -4.17
N ASN A 19 -57.33 -17.68 -4.91
CA ASN A 19 -57.14 -19.11 -4.63
C ASN A 19 -55.82 -19.72 -5.18
N ILE A 20 -55.01 -18.98 -5.91
CA ILE A 20 -53.73 -19.48 -6.45
C ILE A 20 -52.59 -19.09 -5.50
N GLY A 21 -52.67 -17.94 -4.82
CA GLY A 21 -51.69 -17.49 -3.84
C GLY A 21 -51.55 -18.47 -2.64
N ASP A 22 -52.68 -18.83 -2.06
CA ASP A 22 -52.73 -19.78 -0.91
C ASP A 22 -52.22 -21.19 -1.25
N LYS A 23 -52.53 -21.66 -2.46
CA LYS A 23 -52.00 -22.95 -2.93
C LYS A 23 -50.50 -22.95 -3.21
N ILE A 24 -49.95 -21.83 -3.70
CA ILE A 24 -48.49 -21.68 -3.94
C ILE A 24 -47.77 -21.56 -2.59
N GLN A 25 -48.34 -20.82 -1.62
CA GLN A 25 -47.74 -20.66 -0.30
C GLN A 25 -47.73 -21.97 0.50
N HIS A 26 -48.84 -22.71 0.50
CA HIS A 26 -48.91 -24.04 1.13
C HIS A 26 -48.00 -25.09 0.47
N THR A 27 -47.77 -24.98 -0.85
CA THR A 27 -46.86 -25.86 -1.56
C THR A 27 -45.41 -25.48 -1.29
N ALA A 28 -45.10 -24.18 -1.18
CA ALA A 28 -43.78 -23.70 -0.83
C ALA A 28 -43.38 -24.01 0.61
N GLU A 29 -44.33 -23.92 1.57
CA GLU A 29 -44.10 -24.30 2.96
C GLU A 29 -43.84 -25.81 3.11
N ASN A 30 -44.66 -26.66 2.47
CA ASN A 30 -44.47 -28.11 2.46
C ASN A 30 -43.17 -28.56 1.78
N VAL A 31 -42.73 -27.86 0.73
CA VAL A 31 -41.44 -28.11 0.08
C VAL A 31 -40.27 -27.65 0.96
N SER A 32 -40.42 -26.49 1.64
CA SER A 32 -39.42 -25.99 2.58
C SER A 32 -39.23 -26.92 3.79
N GLU A 33 -40.33 -27.40 4.37
CA GLU A 33 -40.28 -28.33 5.50
C GLU A 33 -39.63 -29.67 5.13
N LYS A 34 -40.01 -30.24 3.96
CA LYS A 34 -39.38 -31.45 3.43
C LYS A 34 -37.91 -31.30 3.07
N VAL A 35 -37.53 -30.13 2.55
CA VAL A 35 -36.12 -29.83 2.27
C VAL A 35 -35.32 -29.69 3.56
N GLN A 36 -35.88 -29.05 4.60
CA GLN A 36 -35.21 -28.96 5.91
C GLN A 36 -35.06 -30.32 6.59
N GLU A 37 -36.09 -31.19 6.55
CA GLU A 37 -35.98 -32.57 7.04
C GLU A 37 -34.94 -33.37 6.26
N THR A 38 -34.91 -33.23 4.94
CA THR A 38 -33.95 -33.94 4.08
C THR A 38 -32.52 -33.46 4.34
N VAL A 39 -32.31 -32.15 4.55
CA VAL A 39 -31.00 -31.57 4.89
C VAL A 39 -30.54 -32.00 6.29
N LYS A 40 -31.47 -32.04 7.31
CA LYS A 40 -31.14 -32.54 8.64
C LYS A 40 -30.76 -34.02 8.61
N SER A 41 -31.53 -34.83 7.88
CA SER A 41 -31.25 -36.26 7.71
C SER A 41 -29.92 -36.49 6.98
N ALA A 42 -29.60 -35.70 5.93
CA ALA A 42 -28.35 -35.78 5.21
C ALA A 42 -27.14 -35.36 6.06
N THR A 43 -27.32 -34.38 6.94
CA THR A 43 -26.25 -33.92 7.86
C THR A 43 -25.98 -34.96 8.97
N GLN A 44 -27.02 -35.58 9.48
CA GLN A 44 -26.90 -36.63 10.50
C GLN A 44 -26.27 -37.88 9.91
N LEU A 45 -26.67 -38.25 8.69
CA LEU A 45 -26.06 -39.35 7.93
C LEU A 45 -24.57 -39.10 7.61
N ALA A 46 -24.19 -37.89 7.24
CA ALA A 46 -22.80 -37.55 7.01
C ALA A 46 -21.95 -37.69 8.28
N SER A 47 -22.52 -37.33 9.44
CA SER A 47 -21.88 -37.48 10.75
C SER A 47 -21.70 -38.95 11.15
N ASP A 48 -22.75 -39.76 10.96
CA ASP A 48 -22.74 -41.17 11.32
C ASP A 48 -21.86 -42.00 10.36
N THR A 49 -21.84 -41.65 9.08
CA THR A 49 -20.96 -42.28 8.05
C THR A 49 -19.47 -42.02 8.31
N ILE A 50 -19.14 -40.90 8.94
CA ILE A 50 -17.76 -40.59 9.31
C ILE A 50 -17.32 -41.41 10.54
N ASN A 51 -18.21 -41.65 11.49
CA ASN A 51 -17.89 -42.30 12.74
C ASN A 51 -18.03 -43.85 12.68
N HIS A 52 -18.97 -44.39 11.87
CA HIS A 52 -19.23 -45.84 11.73
C HIS A 52 -19.56 -46.21 10.26
N PRO A 53 -18.61 -46.19 9.33
CA PRO A 53 -18.92 -46.26 7.90
C PRO A 53 -19.52 -47.61 7.42
N LEU A 54 -19.26 -48.73 8.14
CA LEU A 54 -19.72 -50.05 7.75
C LEU A 54 -21.11 -50.40 8.27
N GLU A 55 -21.48 -49.94 9.46
CA GLU A 55 -22.80 -50.15 10.03
C GLU A 55 -23.87 -49.30 9.36
N THR A 56 -23.57 -48.02 9.16
CA THR A 56 -24.49 -47.08 8.49
C THR A 56 -24.80 -47.49 7.06
N ALA A 57 -23.79 -47.99 6.31
CA ALA A 57 -23.99 -48.48 4.94
C ALA A 57 -24.89 -49.73 4.89
N LYS A 58 -24.84 -50.59 5.91
CA LYS A 58 -25.66 -51.81 5.99
C LYS A 58 -27.12 -51.52 6.36
N GLU A 59 -27.39 -50.64 7.33
CA GLU A 59 -28.73 -50.19 7.69
C GLU A 59 -29.41 -49.45 6.53
N PHE A 60 -28.68 -48.60 5.81
CA PHE A 60 -29.15 -47.90 4.62
C PHE A 60 -29.51 -48.87 3.50
N GLY A 61 -28.70 -49.87 3.27
CA GLY A 61 -28.98 -50.90 2.25
C GLY A 61 -30.21 -51.68 2.53
N GLU A 62 -30.48 -52.05 3.82
CA GLU A 62 -31.66 -52.81 4.24
C GLU A 62 -32.94 -51.97 4.20
N GLN A 63 -32.87 -50.66 4.53
CA GLN A 63 -34.03 -49.77 4.51
C GLN A 63 -34.42 -49.38 3.07
N ALA A 64 -33.43 -49.08 2.23
CA ALA A 64 -33.64 -48.83 0.80
C ALA A 64 -34.20 -50.07 0.07
N ALA A 65 -33.79 -51.28 0.44
CA ALA A 65 -34.31 -52.52 -0.13
C ALA A 65 -35.79 -52.77 0.21
N LYS A 66 -36.26 -52.39 1.41
CA LYS A 66 -37.67 -52.51 1.82
C LYS A 66 -38.58 -51.52 1.09
N ASP A 67 -38.13 -50.30 0.87
CA ASP A 67 -38.91 -49.24 0.21
C ASP A 67 -39.04 -49.46 -1.31
N VAL A 68 -38.03 -50.07 -1.94
CA VAL A 68 -38.02 -50.38 -3.38
C VAL A 68 -39.04 -51.43 -3.80
N THR A 69 -39.48 -52.32 -2.87
CA THR A 69 -40.42 -53.41 -3.22
C THR A 69 -41.85 -52.93 -3.47
N ASN A 70 -42.27 -51.78 -2.96
CA ASN A 70 -43.65 -51.27 -3.02
C ASN A 70 -43.93 -50.24 -4.11
N TYR A 71 -42.93 -49.76 -4.84
CA TYR A 71 -43.11 -48.74 -5.87
C TYR A 71 -43.28 -49.31 -7.28
N LYS A 72 -43.99 -48.57 -8.17
CA LYS A 72 -44.05 -48.89 -9.59
C LYS A 72 -42.64 -48.90 -10.18
N TRP A 73 -42.38 -49.78 -11.16
CA TRP A 73 -41.03 -50.05 -11.68
C TRP A 73 -40.23 -48.81 -12.07
N TRP A 74 -40.86 -47.76 -12.62
CA TRP A 74 -40.18 -46.50 -12.95
C TRP A 74 -39.77 -45.69 -11.72
N ALA A 75 -40.55 -45.75 -10.61
CA ALA A 75 -40.21 -45.14 -9.36
C ALA A 75 -39.00 -45.82 -8.71
N LYS A 76 -38.90 -47.17 -8.84
CA LYS A 76 -37.70 -47.92 -8.41
C LYS A 76 -36.47 -47.51 -9.19
N LEU A 77 -36.61 -47.26 -10.49
CA LEU A 77 -35.52 -46.84 -11.37
C LEU A 77 -35.04 -45.41 -11.00
N LEU A 78 -35.95 -44.46 -10.75
CA LEU A 78 -35.63 -43.13 -10.26
C LEU A 78 -34.94 -43.16 -8.89
N LEU A 79 -35.36 -44.01 -7.99
CA LEU A 79 -34.77 -44.15 -6.66
C LEU A 79 -33.36 -44.75 -6.73
N ILE A 80 -33.12 -45.72 -7.64
CA ILE A 80 -31.78 -46.25 -7.93
C ILE A 80 -30.87 -45.17 -8.50
N ILE A 81 -31.34 -44.35 -9.47
CA ILE A 81 -30.60 -43.26 -10.05
C ILE A 81 -30.28 -42.20 -8.99
N PHE A 82 -31.24 -41.85 -8.12
CA PHE A 82 -31.04 -40.90 -7.04
C PHE A 82 -29.93 -41.36 -6.06
N TRP A 83 -29.98 -42.64 -5.62
CA TRP A 83 -28.94 -43.20 -4.78
C TRP A 83 -27.57 -43.31 -5.48
N LEU A 84 -27.56 -43.58 -6.78
CA LEU A 84 -26.35 -43.62 -7.57
C LEU A 84 -25.71 -42.22 -7.67
N VAL A 85 -26.52 -41.17 -7.83
CA VAL A 85 -26.07 -39.79 -7.84
C VAL A 85 -25.53 -39.42 -6.46
N ILE A 86 -26.21 -39.74 -5.35
CA ILE A 86 -25.73 -39.50 -3.99
C ILE A 86 -24.40 -40.23 -3.74
N PHE A 87 -24.32 -41.49 -4.14
CA PHE A 87 -23.10 -42.29 -4.00
C PHE A 87 -21.95 -41.66 -4.83
N LEU A 88 -22.23 -41.24 -6.04
CA LEU A 88 -21.24 -40.59 -6.90
C LEU A 88 -20.78 -39.25 -6.33
N VAL A 89 -21.72 -38.42 -5.85
CA VAL A 89 -21.41 -37.15 -5.17
C VAL A 89 -20.63 -37.39 -3.87
N GLY A 90 -21.04 -38.38 -3.08
CA GLY A 90 -20.33 -38.77 -1.86
C GLY A 90 -18.92 -39.27 -2.14
N THR A 91 -18.77 -40.10 -3.19
CA THR A 91 -17.45 -40.61 -3.61
C THR A 91 -16.55 -39.47 -4.10
N VAL A 92 -17.07 -38.53 -4.92
CA VAL A 92 -16.35 -37.34 -5.34
C VAL A 92 -15.95 -36.49 -4.14
N PHE A 93 -16.89 -36.29 -3.19
CA PHE A 93 -16.62 -35.54 -1.96
C PHE A 93 -15.51 -36.17 -1.11
N ILE A 94 -15.54 -37.51 -0.94
CA ILE A 94 -14.47 -38.25 -0.23
C ILE A 94 -13.13 -38.11 -0.97
N LEU A 95 -13.11 -38.30 -2.28
CA LEU A 95 -11.89 -38.18 -3.10
C LEU A 95 -11.28 -36.77 -3.03
N VAL A 96 -12.12 -35.75 -3.10
CA VAL A 96 -11.68 -34.35 -2.97
C VAL A 96 -11.19 -34.04 -1.54
N SER A 97 -11.64 -34.79 -0.54
CA SER A 97 -11.26 -34.60 0.87
C SER A 97 -9.92 -35.23 1.23
N LEU A 98 -9.40 -36.13 0.40
CA LEU A 98 -8.10 -36.78 0.65
C LEU A 98 -6.93 -35.80 0.52
N PRO A 99 -5.98 -35.76 1.49
CA PRO A 99 -4.81 -34.87 1.42
C PRO A 99 -3.99 -35.02 0.14
N SER A 100 -3.85 -36.24 -0.37
CA SER A 100 -3.13 -36.52 -1.62
C SER A 100 -3.80 -35.90 -2.85
N THR A 101 -5.13 -35.87 -2.91
CA THR A 101 -5.89 -35.27 -4.02
C THR A 101 -5.81 -33.74 -3.96
N LYS A 102 -5.85 -33.17 -2.76
CA LYS A 102 -5.68 -31.73 -2.54
C LYS A 102 -4.29 -31.25 -2.96
N ASN A 103 -3.24 -31.95 -2.54
CA ASN A 103 -1.87 -31.64 -2.93
C ASN A 103 -1.65 -31.81 -4.44
N TRP A 104 -2.22 -32.84 -5.07
CA TRP A 104 -2.19 -33.01 -6.52
C TRP A 104 -2.87 -31.85 -7.25
N ALA A 105 -4.08 -31.45 -6.81
CA ALA A 105 -4.80 -30.34 -7.42
C ALA A 105 -4.04 -29.01 -7.25
N ALA A 106 -3.46 -28.76 -6.08
CA ALA A 106 -2.64 -27.58 -5.81
C ALA A 106 -1.37 -27.58 -6.68
N GLN A 107 -0.70 -28.72 -6.86
CA GLN A 107 0.45 -28.83 -7.77
C GLN A 107 0.06 -28.50 -9.22
N LYS A 108 -1.09 -28.98 -9.70
CA LYS A 108 -1.58 -28.65 -11.04
C LYS A 108 -1.89 -27.18 -11.23
N VAL A 109 -2.45 -26.52 -10.22
CA VAL A 109 -2.66 -25.05 -10.24
C VAL A 109 -1.32 -24.32 -10.33
N ILE A 110 -0.32 -24.74 -9.55
CA ILE A 110 1.00 -24.10 -9.56
C ILE A 110 1.78 -24.41 -10.84
N GLU A 111 1.71 -25.62 -11.37
CA GLU A 111 2.26 -25.94 -12.70
C GLU A 111 1.70 -24.96 -13.75
N LYS A 112 0.39 -24.78 -13.77
CA LYS A 112 -0.28 -23.85 -14.68
C LYS A 112 0.08 -22.39 -14.42
N LEU A 113 0.19 -21.97 -13.14
CA LEU A 113 0.64 -20.61 -12.80
C LEU A 113 2.11 -20.39 -13.21
N ASN A 114 2.98 -21.41 -13.04
CA ASN A 114 4.37 -21.32 -13.48
C ASN A 114 4.48 -21.21 -15.01
N GLU A 115 3.64 -21.95 -15.76
CA GLU A 115 3.57 -21.85 -17.22
C GLU A 115 3.05 -20.47 -17.65
N ASP A 116 1.93 -20.02 -17.09
CA ASP A 116 1.27 -18.76 -17.44
C ASP A 116 2.11 -17.53 -17.07
N LEU A 117 2.79 -17.56 -15.93
CA LEU A 117 3.58 -16.46 -15.39
C LEU A 117 5.08 -16.59 -15.69
N LYS A 118 5.52 -17.69 -16.32
CA LYS A 118 6.96 -18.00 -16.52
C LYS A 118 7.79 -17.81 -15.25
N SER A 119 7.17 -18.11 -14.11
CA SER A 119 7.75 -17.99 -12.77
C SER A 119 8.15 -19.37 -12.25
N GLN A 120 9.08 -19.41 -11.31
CA GLN A 120 9.43 -20.63 -10.61
C GLN A 120 8.88 -20.57 -9.19
N MET A 121 7.62 -20.93 -9.05
CA MET A 121 6.96 -21.07 -7.75
C MET A 121 7.11 -22.50 -7.25
N SER A 122 7.40 -22.67 -5.98
CA SER A 122 7.44 -23.95 -5.29
C SER A 122 6.86 -23.82 -3.89
N PHE A 123 6.42 -24.93 -3.32
CA PHE A 123 5.91 -25.03 -1.96
C PHE A 123 6.19 -26.43 -1.42
N GLU A 124 6.14 -26.59 -0.11
CA GLU A 124 6.33 -27.88 0.55
C GLU A 124 5.00 -28.66 0.65
N SER A 125 3.96 -28.02 1.17
CA SER A 125 2.65 -28.64 1.31
C SER A 125 1.54 -27.60 1.19
N VAL A 126 0.34 -28.07 0.81
CA VAL A 126 -0.89 -27.27 0.73
C VAL A 126 -1.99 -28.00 1.48
N GLU A 127 -2.61 -27.31 2.38
CA GLU A 127 -3.81 -27.73 3.09
C GLU A 127 -4.99 -26.90 2.61
N VAL A 128 -6.08 -27.54 2.25
CA VAL A 128 -7.32 -26.87 1.86
C VAL A 128 -8.43 -27.31 2.80
N SER A 129 -9.06 -26.35 3.46
CA SER A 129 -10.20 -26.62 4.35
C SER A 129 -11.46 -26.96 3.55
N TYR A 130 -12.47 -27.54 4.20
CA TYR A 130 -13.77 -27.79 3.58
C TYR A 130 -14.51 -26.50 3.20
N PHE A 131 -14.22 -25.38 3.84
CA PHE A 131 -14.84 -24.08 3.60
C PHE A 131 -14.12 -23.23 2.57
N GLY A 132 -12.96 -23.70 2.07
CA GLY A 132 -12.26 -23.06 0.99
C GLY A 132 -10.97 -22.33 1.40
N ASP A 133 -10.60 -22.34 2.69
CA ASP A 133 -9.34 -21.75 3.13
C ASP A 133 -8.17 -22.55 2.58
N ILE A 134 -7.15 -21.84 2.17
CA ILE A 134 -5.92 -22.43 1.64
C ILE A 134 -4.78 -22.06 2.58
N HIS A 135 -4.08 -23.05 3.08
CA HIS A 135 -2.87 -22.90 3.86
C HIS A 135 -1.69 -23.54 3.13
N ILE A 136 -0.69 -22.74 2.78
CA ILE A 136 0.47 -23.17 2.04
C ILE A 136 1.71 -23.01 2.91
N HIS A 137 2.51 -24.06 3.02
CA HIS A 137 3.75 -24.08 3.78
C HIS A 137 4.96 -23.92 2.87
N ASN A 138 5.94 -23.14 3.32
CA ASN A 138 7.24 -22.92 2.68
C ASN A 138 7.14 -22.55 1.20
N VAL A 139 6.32 -21.48 0.93
CA VAL A 139 6.24 -20.91 -0.42
C VAL A 139 7.55 -20.26 -0.80
N ALA A 140 8.04 -20.55 -1.99
CA ALA A 140 9.19 -19.89 -2.58
C ALA A 140 8.91 -19.50 -4.03
N ILE A 141 9.26 -18.27 -4.40
CA ILE A 141 9.22 -17.76 -5.76
C ILE A 141 10.62 -17.30 -6.12
N LYS A 142 11.12 -17.74 -7.26
CA LYS A 142 12.37 -17.26 -7.83
C LYS A 142 12.10 -16.20 -8.88
N ASP A 143 13.03 -15.27 -9.01
CA ASP A 143 12.98 -14.26 -10.05
C ASP A 143 13.50 -14.77 -11.40
N TYR A 144 13.50 -13.89 -12.40
CA TYR A 144 13.94 -14.19 -13.76
C TYR A 144 15.44 -14.58 -13.89
N LYS A 145 16.24 -14.35 -12.84
CA LYS A 145 17.65 -14.80 -12.73
C LYS A 145 17.80 -16.06 -11.87
N ASN A 146 16.70 -16.73 -11.51
CA ASN A 146 16.64 -17.92 -10.65
C ASN A 146 17.09 -17.68 -9.19
N PHE A 147 17.17 -16.44 -8.73
CA PHE A 147 17.44 -16.13 -7.33
C PHE A 147 16.14 -16.09 -6.50
N PRO A 148 16.22 -16.39 -5.20
CA PRO A 148 15.07 -16.26 -4.31
C PRO A 148 14.56 -14.82 -4.30
N PHE A 149 13.33 -14.61 -4.81
CA PHE A 149 12.64 -13.34 -4.82
C PHE A 149 11.73 -13.18 -3.61
N LEU A 150 10.93 -14.21 -3.36
CA LEU A 150 10.00 -14.27 -2.24
C LEU A 150 10.07 -15.64 -1.60
N LYS A 151 10.16 -15.67 -0.28
CA LYS A 151 9.98 -16.87 0.55
C LYS A 151 9.02 -16.53 1.67
N ALA A 152 8.07 -17.42 1.97
CA ALA A 152 7.20 -17.29 3.13
C ALA A 152 7.05 -18.64 3.80
N LYS A 153 7.18 -18.69 5.13
CA LYS A 153 7.00 -19.92 5.88
C LYS A 153 5.55 -20.39 5.83
N GLU A 154 4.63 -19.46 5.95
CA GLU A 154 3.20 -19.72 5.93
C GLU A 154 2.50 -18.67 5.07
N LEU A 155 1.63 -19.13 4.18
CA LEU A 155 0.67 -18.31 3.45
C LEU A 155 -0.71 -18.89 3.73
N TYR A 156 -1.57 -18.08 4.33
CA TYR A 156 -2.97 -18.41 4.56
C TYR A 156 -3.86 -17.51 3.70
N ALA A 157 -4.76 -18.12 2.95
CA ALA A 157 -5.73 -17.43 2.12
C ALA A 157 -7.14 -17.87 2.49
N ASP A 158 -7.91 -16.96 3.07
CA ASP A 158 -9.34 -17.15 3.32
C ASP A 158 -10.10 -16.80 2.04
N SER A 159 -10.57 -17.84 1.35
CA SER A 159 -11.19 -17.69 0.03
C SER A 159 -12.11 -18.85 -0.29
N ASN A 160 -13.06 -18.59 -1.18
CA ASN A 160 -13.75 -19.65 -1.89
C ASN A 160 -12.88 -20.13 -3.07
N TRP A 161 -12.17 -21.26 -2.90
CA TRP A 161 -11.25 -21.80 -3.90
C TRP A 161 -11.89 -22.08 -5.28
N PHE A 162 -13.21 -22.35 -5.32
CA PHE A 162 -13.95 -22.48 -6.57
C PHE A 162 -13.91 -21.19 -7.40
N SER A 163 -13.94 -20.03 -6.75
CA SER A 163 -13.85 -18.75 -7.46
C SER A 163 -12.46 -18.51 -8.08
N ILE A 164 -11.42 -19.03 -7.44
CA ILE A 164 -10.02 -18.93 -7.94
C ILE A 164 -9.84 -19.76 -9.20
N ILE A 165 -10.40 -20.98 -9.22
CA ILE A 165 -10.30 -21.88 -10.38
C ILE A 165 -11.16 -21.39 -11.55
N SER A 166 -12.33 -20.84 -11.25
CA SER A 166 -13.28 -20.38 -12.29
C SER A 166 -12.82 -19.10 -12.97
N ASN A 167 -12.14 -18.20 -12.25
CA ASN A 167 -11.64 -16.93 -12.80
C ASN A 167 -10.33 -16.49 -12.16
N SER A 168 -9.21 -16.99 -12.67
CA SER A 168 -7.86 -16.66 -12.19
C SER A 168 -7.46 -15.20 -12.37
N ARG A 169 -8.26 -14.38 -13.06
CA ARG A 169 -8.01 -12.94 -13.23
C ARG A 169 -8.79 -12.05 -12.28
N ASN A 170 -9.82 -12.57 -11.62
CA ASN A 170 -10.60 -11.86 -10.61
C ASN A 170 -10.51 -12.61 -9.28
N LEU A 171 -9.48 -12.31 -8.50
CA LEU A 171 -9.21 -12.96 -7.23
C LEU A 171 -9.83 -12.16 -6.09
N GLN A 172 -10.75 -12.78 -5.37
CA GLN A 172 -11.37 -12.18 -4.19
C GLN A 172 -11.07 -13.06 -2.97
N PHE A 173 -10.23 -12.54 -2.09
CA PHE A 173 -9.93 -13.16 -0.81
C PHE A 173 -10.57 -12.34 0.32
N GLN A 174 -11.11 -13.00 1.32
CA GLN A 174 -11.52 -12.33 2.55
C GLN A 174 -10.28 -11.82 3.27
N SER A 175 -9.23 -12.65 3.31
CA SER A 175 -7.92 -12.26 3.82
C SER A 175 -6.78 -13.08 3.22
N LEU A 176 -5.61 -12.45 3.13
CA LEU A 176 -4.33 -13.09 2.86
C LEU A 176 -3.39 -12.79 4.03
N SER A 177 -2.84 -13.82 4.63
CA SER A 177 -1.86 -13.70 5.71
C SER A 177 -0.54 -14.36 5.30
N LEU A 178 0.56 -13.61 5.45
CA LEU A 178 1.92 -14.09 5.21
C LEU A 178 2.71 -14.00 6.51
N LYS A 179 3.35 -15.09 6.89
CA LYS A 179 4.19 -15.14 8.07
C LYS A 179 5.62 -15.54 7.72
N ASN A 180 6.58 -14.87 8.34
CA ASN A 180 7.99 -15.03 8.06
C ASN A 180 8.31 -14.88 6.55
N LEU A 181 7.73 -13.84 5.93
CA LEU A 181 8.04 -13.47 4.56
C LEU A 181 9.47 -12.92 4.49
N ASP A 182 10.27 -13.39 3.54
CA ASP A 182 11.54 -12.80 3.11
C ASP A 182 11.40 -12.35 1.66
N LEU A 183 11.18 -11.03 1.46
CA LEU A 183 11.01 -10.42 0.14
C LEU A 183 12.28 -9.67 -0.25
N LYS A 184 12.89 -10.02 -1.40
CA LYS A 184 14.12 -9.44 -1.93
C LYS A 184 13.88 -8.72 -3.25
N VAL A 185 13.71 -7.40 -3.17
CA VAL A 185 13.59 -6.53 -4.33
C VAL A 185 14.99 -6.13 -4.77
N ILE A 186 15.45 -6.67 -5.89
CA ILE A 186 16.83 -6.47 -6.38
C ILE A 186 16.79 -5.83 -7.77
N THR A 187 17.48 -4.69 -7.92
CA THR A 187 17.91 -4.19 -9.22
C THR A 187 19.31 -4.72 -9.46
N TYR A 188 19.46 -5.66 -10.38
CA TYR A 188 20.75 -6.29 -10.66
C TYR A 188 21.69 -5.32 -11.38
N LYS A 189 22.99 -5.60 -11.26
CA LYS A 189 24.02 -4.79 -11.95
C LYS A 189 23.78 -4.80 -13.46
N GLY A 190 23.69 -3.60 -14.03
CA GLY A 190 23.39 -3.37 -15.44
C GLY A 190 21.90 -3.34 -15.79
N ASP A 191 21.00 -3.69 -14.87
CA ASP A 191 19.57 -3.58 -15.09
C ASP A 191 19.06 -2.18 -14.66
N SER A 192 18.05 -1.67 -15.37
CA SER A 192 17.39 -0.39 -15.07
C SER A 192 16.15 -0.54 -14.19
N ILE A 193 15.60 -1.76 -14.09
CA ILE A 193 14.39 -2.08 -13.32
C ILE A 193 14.63 -3.25 -12.39
N SER A 194 13.92 -3.30 -11.25
CA SER A 194 14.06 -4.38 -10.27
C SER A 194 13.35 -5.67 -10.73
N ASN A 195 13.74 -6.78 -10.09
CA ASN A 195 13.06 -8.07 -10.25
C ASN A 195 11.57 -7.98 -9.85
N PHE A 196 11.21 -7.10 -8.89
CA PHE A 196 9.82 -6.87 -8.49
C PHE A 196 9.01 -6.26 -9.65
N ILE A 197 9.50 -5.23 -10.32
CA ILE A 197 8.81 -4.63 -11.46
C ILE A 197 8.64 -5.64 -12.58
N ARG A 198 9.69 -6.42 -12.88
CA ARG A 198 9.60 -7.51 -13.88
C ARG A 198 8.57 -8.56 -13.49
N PHE A 199 8.46 -8.90 -12.20
CA PHE A 199 7.45 -9.83 -11.71
C PHE A 199 6.03 -9.26 -11.89
N VAL A 200 5.82 -7.98 -11.54
CA VAL A 200 4.51 -7.30 -11.75
C VAL A 200 4.16 -7.22 -13.23
N ASP A 201 5.13 -7.00 -14.11
CA ASP A 201 4.92 -6.94 -15.56
C ASP A 201 4.42 -8.27 -16.15
N LEU A 202 4.69 -9.41 -15.51
CA LEU A 202 4.12 -10.70 -15.94
C LEU A 202 2.58 -10.70 -15.88
N PHE A 203 2.00 -9.98 -14.93
CA PHE A 203 0.54 -9.83 -14.82
C PHE A 203 -0.03 -8.79 -15.78
N ASN A 204 0.80 -7.85 -16.24
CA ASN A 204 0.45 -6.76 -17.15
C ASN A 204 0.82 -7.05 -18.63
N SER A 205 1.43 -8.20 -18.93
CA SER A 205 1.89 -8.54 -20.28
C SER A 205 0.79 -8.37 -21.31
N PRO A 206 1.06 -7.76 -22.47
CA PRO A 206 0.07 -7.55 -23.52
C PRO A 206 -0.47 -8.90 -23.95
N ALA A 207 -1.79 -9.02 -23.91
CA ALA A 207 -2.50 -10.22 -24.25
C ALA A 207 -2.33 -10.57 -25.73
N PRO A 208 -2.38 -11.86 -26.10
CA PRO A 208 -2.56 -12.24 -27.48
C PRO A 208 -3.87 -11.63 -28.00
N LYS A 209 -3.85 -11.10 -29.19
CA LYS A 209 -4.90 -10.56 -30.11
C LYS A 209 -6.35 -10.33 -29.62
N THR A 210 -6.76 -10.79 -28.44
CA THR A 210 -8.07 -10.55 -27.83
C THR A 210 -7.92 -9.70 -26.57
N PRO A 211 -8.74 -8.65 -26.38
CA PRO A 211 -8.74 -7.87 -25.15
C PRO A 211 -9.10 -8.78 -23.98
N ARG A 212 -8.16 -8.98 -23.04
CA ARG A 212 -8.43 -9.71 -21.81
C ARG A 212 -8.80 -8.71 -20.74
N GLU A 213 -9.70 -9.09 -19.85
CA GLU A 213 -10.02 -8.30 -18.67
C GLU A 213 -8.75 -8.07 -17.82
N PRO A 214 -8.59 -6.87 -17.23
CA PRO A 214 -7.46 -6.59 -16.35
C PRO A 214 -7.49 -7.53 -15.14
N PHE A 215 -6.31 -7.87 -14.62
CA PHE A 215 -6.20 -8.63 -13.38
C PHE A 215 -6.80 -7.82 -12.23
N GLN A 216 -7.66 -8.45 -11.44
CA GLN A 216 -8.30 -7.86 -10.27
C GLN A 216 -7.98 -8.69 -9.02
N LEU A 217 -7.63 -8.00 -7.94
CA LEU A 217 -7.45 -8.60 -6.62
C LEU A 217 -8.12 -7.72 -5.57
N LYS A 218 -8.93 -8.33 -4.72
CA LYS A 218 -9.47 -7.69 -3.52
C LYS A 218 -9.19 -8.58 -2.32
N SER A 219 -8.60 -8.00 -1.25
CA SER A 219 -8.27 -8.75 -0.04
C SER A 219 -8.02 -7.82 1.15
N ARG A 220 -8.06 -8.37 2.35
CA ARG A 220 -7.32 -7.87 3.52
C ARG A 220 -5.93 -8.52 3.51
N ILE A 221 -4.90 -7.78 3.92
CA ILE A 221 -3.53 -8.30 3.96
C ILE A 221 -2.98 -8.21 5.38
N PHE A 222 -2.39 -9.31 5.83
CA PHE A 222 -1.65 -9.41 7.08
C PHE A 222 -0.26 -9.94 6.79
N ILE A 223 0.76 -9.20 7.19
CA ILE A 223 2.16 -9.64 7.12
C ILE A 223 2.71 -9.60 8.53
N ASN A 224 3.30 -10.70 8.99
CA ASN A 224 3.80 -10.84 10.34
C ASN A 224 5.25 -11.36 10.33
N ASP A 225 6.07 -10.81 11.24
CA ASP A 225 7.43 -11.27 11.54
C ASP A 225 8.30 -11.47 10.29
N SER A 226 8.25 -10.50 9.39
CA SER A 226 8.76 -10.62 8.03
C SER A 226 9.99 -9.75 7.79
N LYS A 227 10.63 -9.94 6.63
CA LYS A 227 11.79 -9.16 6.18
C LYS A 227 11.55 -8.67 4.76
N VAL A 228 11.97 -7.43 4.50
CA VAL A 228 11.93 -6.83 3.16
C VAL A 228 13.26 -6.17 2.87
N SER A 229 13.90 -6.58 1.78
CA SER A 229 15.15 -6.00 1.33
C SER A 229 14.97 -5.32 -0.02
N ILE A 230 15.44 -4.07 -0.15
CA ILE A 230 15.48 -3.33 -1.41
C ILE A 230 16.93 -2.99 -1.72
N ILE A 231 17.47 -3.61 -2.76
CA ILE A 231 18.88 -3.56 -3.10
C ILE A 231 19.06 -3.14 -4.56
N ASN A 232 19.93 -2.16 -4.80
CA ASN A 232 20.34 -1.74 -6.13
C ASN A 232 21.84 -2.07 -6.34
N GLN A 233 22.13 -3.12 -7.06
CA GLN A 233 23.51 -3.58 -7.32
C GLN A 233 24.29 -2.71 -8.31
N ASN A 234 23.67 -1.67 -8.89
CA ASN A 234 24.40 -0.66 -9.65
C ASN A 234 25.20 0.28 -8.74
N HIS A 235 24.92 0.29 -7.44
CA HIS A 235 25.70 0.98 -6.41
C HIS A 235 26.40 -0.03 -5.52
N THR A 236 27.54 0.35 -4.95
CA THR A 236 28.34 -0.52 -4.09
C THR A 236 28.14 -0.20 -2.61
N GLY A 237 28.35 -1.21 -1.76
CA GLY A 237 28.27 -1.03 -0.31
C GLY A 237 26.88 -0.61 0.19
N GLU A 238 26.86 0.27 1.18
CA GLU A 238 25.61 0.75 1.81
C GLU A 238 24.75 1.61 0.87
N GLU A 239 25.35 2.29 -0.12
CA GLU A 239 24.59 3.06 -1.10
C GLU A 239 23.62 2.18 -1.89
N GLY A 240 23.99 0.93 -2.17
CA GLY A 240 23.14 -0.04 -2.84
C GLY A 240 22.04 -0.64 -1.98
N LYS A 241 22.13 -0.55 -0.67
CA LYS A 241 21.15 -1.08 0.28
C LYS A 241 20.12 -0.01 0.64
N TRP A 242 19.10 0.14 -0.16
CA TRP A 242 18.07 1.16 0.05
C TRP A 242 17.21 0.90 1.28
N LEU A 243 16.86 -0.36 1.53
CA LEU A 243 16.07 -0.77 2.69
C LEU A 243 16.46 -2.20 3.08
N MET A 244 16.70 -2.41 4.36
CA MET A 244 16.90 -3.73 4.97
C MET A 244 15.96 -3.84 6.18
N ALA A 245 14.65 -3.97 5.89
CA ALA A 245 13.62 -3.99 6.92
C ALA A 245 13.50 -5.37 7.55
N GLU A 246 13.54 -5.41 8.87
CA GLU A 246 13.31 -6.58 9.72
C GLU A 246 12.12 -6.35 10.65
N ASN A 247 11.59 -7.44 11.21
CA ASN A 247 10.41 -7.40 12.09
C ASN A 247 9.23 -6.69 11.42
N VAL A 248 9.08 -6.90 10.12
CA VAL A 248 8.04 -6.28 9.32
C VAL A 248 6.69 -6.84 9.70
N ASN A 249 5.80 -5.96 10.16
CA ASN A 249 4.41 -6.25 10.44
C ASN A 249 3.54 -5.24 9.69
N LEU A 250 2.56 -5.71 8.95
CA LEU A 250 1.70 -4.88 8.12
C LEU A 250 0.25 -5.37 8.20
N VAL A 251 -0.66 -4.43 8.39
CA VAL A 251 -2.11 -4.66 8.33
C VAL A 251 -2.72 -3.74 7.30
N VAL A 252 -3.31 -4.34 6.27
CA VAL A 252 -4.06 -3.65 5.21
C VAL A 252 -5.50 -4.16 5.23
N PRO A 253 -6.44 -3.46 5.86
CA PRO A 253 -7.85 -3.87 5.92
C PRO A 253 -8.53 -3.97 4.56
N GLU A 254 -8.07 -3.20 3.59
CA GLU A 254 -8.56 -3.25 2.23
C GLU A 254 -7.43 -3.01 1.23
N LEU A 255 -7.16 -4.02 0.40
CA LEU A 255 -6.33 -3.94 -0.80
C LEU A 255 -7.21 -4.16 -2.02
N LYS A 256 -7.09 -3.29 -3.01
CA LYS A 256 -7.71 -3.44 -4.33
C LYS A 256 -6.64 -3.27 -5.40
N VAL A 257 -6.53 -4.23 -6.30
CA VAL A 257 -5.71 -4.16 -7.50
C VAL A 257 -6.63 -4.27 -8.70
N ASN A 258 -6.48 -3.39 -9.68
CA ASN A 258 -7.19 -3.45 -10.96
C ASN A 258 -6.20 -3.07 -12.07
N GLY A 259 -5.62 -4.10 -12.70
CA GLY A 259 -4.51 -3.94 -13.62
C GLY A 259 -3.33 -3.23 -12.95
N ALA A 260 -2.93 -2.09 -13.50
CA ALA A 260 -1.84 -1.27 -12.97
C ALA A 260 -2.26 -0.36 -11.79
N ASN A 261 -3.55 -0.30 -11.46
CA ASN A 261 -4.04 0.55 -10.38
C ASN A 261 -4.11 -0.26 -9.07
N VAL A 262 -3.49 0.27 -8.04
CA VAL A 262 -3.48 -0.32 -6.69
C VAL A 262 -4.01 0.70 -5.71
N SER A 263 -4.94 0.31 -4.86
CA SER A 263 -5.34 1.10 -3.69
C SER A 263 -5.34 0.23 -2.45
N ALA A 264 -4.92 0.80 -1.33
CA ALA A 264 -4.81 0.11 -0.06
C ALA A 264 -5.03 1.05 1.11
N GLN A 265 -5.79 0.63 2.09
CA GLN A 265 -5.82 1.28 3.39
C GLN A 265 -4.75 0.64 4.27
N ILE A 266 -3.67 1.35 4.54
CA ILE A 266 -2.58 0.90 5.40
C ILE A 266 -2.87 1.39 6.81
N ASN A 267 -3.15 0.48 7.76
CA ASN A 267 -3.49 0.88 9.13
C ASN A 267 -2.33 0.75 10.10
N ASN A 268 -1.48 -0.24 9.88
CA ASN A 268 -0.35 -0.49 10.77
C ASN A 268 0.76 -1.17 9.98
N PHE A 269 1.76 -0.38 9.61
CA PHE A 269 2.98 -0.88 9.02
C PHE A 269 4.14 -0.46 9.92
N ARG A 270 4.82 -1.43 10.49
CA ARG A 270 5.95 -1.21 11.39
C ARG A 270 7.11 -2.13 11.03
N PHE A 271 8.32 -1.64 11.21
CA PHE A 271 9.55 -2.39 10.96
C PHE A 271 10.75 -1.71 11.61
N THR A 272 11.85 -2.44 11.70
CA THR A 272 13.17 -1.89 12.02
C THR A 272 14.07 -2.01 10.81
N THR A 273 14.97 -1.07 10.61
CA THR A 273 15.97 -1.10 9.54
C THR A 273 17.29 -0.53 10.04
N GLU A 274 18.38 -0.95 9.42
CA GLU A 274 19.71 -0.41 9.71
C GLU A 274 20.33 0.10 8.40
N ARG A 275 20.93 1.28 8.48
CA ARG A 275 21.69 1.87 7.37
C ARG A 275 22.78 2.78 7.91
N TRP A 276 23.96 2.74 7.30
CA TRP A 276 25.12 3.53 7.74
C TRP A 276 25.50 3.29 9.21
N GLY A 277 25.27 2.06 9.71
CA GLY A 277 25.51 1.70 11.11
C GLY A 277 24.52 2.31 12.10
N LYS A 278 23.40 2.89 11.64
CA LYS A 278 22.35 3.47 12.47
C LYS A 278 21.08 2.67 12.35
N LYS A 279 20.48 2.34 13.49
CA LYS A 279 19.20 1.63 13.56
C LYS A 279 18.06 2.65 13.58
N HIS A 280 17.08 2.43 12.71
CA HIS A 280 15.86 3.23 12.61
C HIS A 280 14.65 2.33 12.85
N THR A 281 13.71 2.81 13.60
CA THR A 281 12.46 2.10 13.90
C THR A 281 11.30 2.91 13.33
N VAL A 282 10.49 2.29 12.50
CA VAL A 282 9.17 2.81 12.12
C VAL A 282 8.15 2.13 13.01
N ASP A 283 7.62 2.89 13.97
CA ASP A 283 6.63 2.40 14.92
C ASP A 283 5.25 2.31 14.30
N THR A 284 4.92 3.29 13.46
CA THR A 284 3.63 3.33 12.76
C THR A 284 3.78 4.05 11.43
N PHE A 285 3.38 3.36 10.36
CA PHE A 285 3.05 3.99 9.10
C PHE A 285 1.61 3.63 8.76
N SER A 286 0.77 4.64 8.62
CA SER A 286 -0.62 4.48 8.18
C SER A 286 -0.94 5.51 7.11
N ALA A 287 -1.70 5.11 6.09
CA ALA A 287 -2.14 6.00 5.01
C ALA A 287 -3.20 5.33 4.15
N ASP A 288 -4.01 6.15 3.47
CA ASP A 288 -4.77 5.73 2.30
C ASP A 288 -3.84 5.80 1.07
N PHE A 289 -3.34 4.64 0.68
CA PHE A 289 -2.40 4.47 -0.44
C PHE A 289 -3.15 4.33 -1.77
N SER A 290 -2.68 5.02 -2.80
CA SER A 290 -3.11 4.82 -4.18
C SER A 290 -1.92 4.92 -5.13
N LEU A 291 -1.79 3.93 -6.00
CA LEU A 291 -0.79 3.88 -7.06
C LEU A 291 -1.49 3.69 -8.40
N THR A 292 -1.15 4.54 -9.35
CA THR A 292 -1.54 4.42 -10.75
C THR A 292 -0.32 4.63 -11.64
N ASN A 293 -0.46 4.50 -12.94
CA ASN A 293 0.61 4.87 -13.86
C ASN A 293 0.87 6.39 -13.93
N GLN A 294 0.05 7.24 -13.28
CA GLN A 294 0.21 8.70 -13.28
C GLN A 294 0.68 9.24 -11.94
N PHE A 295 0.39 8.58 -10.84
CA PHE A 295 0.74 9.08 -9.51
C PHE A 295 0.83 7.96 -8.47
N LEU A 296 1.56 8.26 -7.39
CA LEU A 296 1.48 7.59 -6.11
C LEU A 296 0.95 8.61 -5.08
N SER A 297 -0.03 8.23 -4.29
CA SER A 297 -0.63 9.09 -3.26
C SER A 297 -0.69 8.36 -1.92
N LEU A 298 -0.35 9.09 -0.87
CA LEU A 298 -0.49 8.73 0.54
C LEU A 298 -1.35 9.82 1.18
N LYS A 299 -2.63 9.56 1.36
CA LYS A 299 -3.53 10.49 2.06
C LYS A 299 -3.64 10.08 3.53
N ASP A 300 -3.91 11.07 4.38
CA ASP A 300 -4.01 10.89 5.82
C ASP A 300 -2.82 10.13 6.42
N LEU A 301 -1.63 10.40 5.84
CA LEU A 301 -0.38 9.81 6.27
C LEU A 301 -0.11 10.14 7.74
N THR A 302 0.20 9.10 8.50
CA THR A 302 0.92 9.19 9.76
C THR A 302 2.17 8.31 9.65
N PHE A 303 3.33 8.93 9.70
CA PHE A 303 4.63 8.27 9.70
C PHE A 303 5.33 8.60 11.01
N ASN A 304 5.35 7.65 11.93
CA ASN A 304 5.93 7.78 13.25
C ASN A 304 7.14 6.86 13.37
N THR A 305 8.25 7.44 13.73
CA THR A 305 9.49 6.73 14.06
C THR A 305 9.83 6.99 15.53
N ASP A 306 10.91 6.38 16.02
CA ASP A 306 11.49 6.67 17.34
C ASP A 306 11.99 8.12 17.46
N HIS A 307 12.14 8.88 16.35
CA HIS A 307 12.70 10.24 16.35
C HIS A 307 11.86 11.29 15.62
N SER A 308 10.90 10.88 14.76
CA SER A 308 10.11 11.79 13.94
C SER A 308 8.63 11.42 13.91
N LEU A 309 7.77 12.42 13.72
CA LEU A 309 6.34 12.25 13.46
C LEU A 309 5.94 13.13 12.29
N LEU A 310 5.61 12.54 11.15
CA LEU A 310 5.08 13.27 10.00
C LEU A 310 3.59 12.94 9.82
N GLN A 311 2.77 13.98 9.71
CA GLN A 311 1.34 13.87 9.47
C GLN A 311 0.94 14.74 8.31
N GLY A 312 0.18 14.20 7.37
CA GLY A 312 -0.23 14.99 6.20
C GLY A 312 -0.62 14.15 5.01
N ASP A 313 -0.46 14.75 3.84
CA ASP A 313 -0.75 14.11 2.55
C ASP A 313 0.50 14.25 1.66
N ILE A 314 0.86 13.18 0.97
CA ILE A 314 1.98 13.20 0.02
C ILE A 314 1.50 12.58 -1.30
N LYS A 315 1.73 13.28 -2.40
CA LYS A 315 1.47 12.78 -3.74
C LYS A 315 2.66 13.01 -4.64
N PHE A 316 3.07 11.96 -5.34
CA PHE A 316 4.08 12.00 -6.39
C PHE A 316 3.39 11.90 -7.73
N ASN A 317 3.40 12.97 -8.52
CA ASN A 317 2.85 12.99 -9.87
C ASN A 317 3.96 12.63 -10.86
N LEU A 318 3.72 11.58 -11.64
CA LEU A 318 4.67 11.02 -12.59
C LEU A 318 4.46 11.67 -13.97
N GLN A 319 5.54 12.12 -14.59
CA GLN A 319 5.47 12.53 -15.98
C GLN A 319 5.55 11.30 -16.88
N ASN A 320 4.53 11.09 -17.71
CA ASN A 320 4.43 9.93 -18.62
C ASN A 320 4.57 8.56 -17.92
N GLY A 321 4.12 8.46 -16.68
CA GLY A 321 4.17 7.22 -15.91
C GLY A 321 5.56 6.76 -15.50
N SER A 322 6.57 7.62 -15.56
CA SER A 322 7.96 7.25 -15.32
C SER A 322 8.49 7.79 -13.98
N TRP A 323 9.17 6.92 -13.23
CA TRP A 323 9.97 7.27 -12.04
C TRP A 323 11.40 7.70 -12.37
N SER A 324 11.77 7.68 -13.66
CA SER A 324 13.09 8.11 -14.08
C SER A 324 13.30 9.60 -13.83
N ASP A 325 14.54 9.99 -13.51
CA ASP A 325 14.90 11.35 -13.14
C ASP A 325 14.02 11.93 -12.03
N PHE A 326 13.90 11.18 -10.94
CA PHE A 326 13.03 11.46 -9.79
C PHE A 326 13.17 12.90 -9.27
N THR A 327 14.38 13.43 -9.28
CA THR A 327 14.69 14.76 -8.75
C THR A 327 14.20 15.92 -9.62
N ASN A 328 14.09 15.74 -10.95
CA ASN A 328 13.70 16.82 -11.86
C ASN A 328 12.31 16.62 -12.47
N ARG A 329 11.81 15.39 -12.55
CA ARG A 329 10.55 15.09 -13.26
C ARG A 329 9.39 14.72 -12.34
N VAL A 330 9.65 13.97 -11.27
CA VAL A 330 8.58 13.61 -10.33
C VAL A 330 8.18 14.84 -9.54
N ARG A 331 6.92 15.27 -9.69
CA ARG A 331 6.39 16.43 -8.97
C ARG A 331 5.80 15.97 -7.65
N TRP A 332 6.29 16.53 -6.58
CA TRP A 332 5.78 16.38 -5.24
C TRP A 332 4.60 17.34 -5.04
N ASP A 333 3.60 16.85 -4.35
CA ASP A 333 2.52 17.62 -3.76
C ASP A 333 2.38 17.10 -2.34
N MET A 334 3.01 17.81 -1.40
CA MET A 334 3.12 17.40 -0.01
C MET A 334 2.52 18.48 0.87
N LYS A 335 1.61 18.08 1.76
CA LYS A 335 1.01 18.95 2.76
C LYS A 335 1.25 18.35 4.14
N LEU A 336 2.15 18.95 4.91
CA LEU A 336 2.42 18.59 6.28
C LEU A 336 1.52 19.38 7.23
N ARG A 337 0.89 18.67 8.14
CA ARG A 337 -0.01 19.26 9.17
C ARG A 337 0.80 19.82 10.34
N PRO A 338 0.28 20.83 11.06
CA PRO A 338 0.82 21.24 12.34
C PRO A 338 0.95 20.04 13.30
N GLY A 339 2.04 19.98 14.04
CA GLY A 339 2.37 18.84 14.89
C GLY A 339 3.33 17.84 14.24
N SER A 340 3.59 17.97 12.93
CA SER A 340 4.67 17.21 12.28
C SER A 340 6.02 17.65 12.80
N GLN A 341 6.87 16.66 13.08
CA GLN A 341 8.22 16.83 13.60
C GLN A 341 9.19 15.91 12.85
N ILE A 342 10.34 16.44 12.48
CA ILE A 342 11.40 15.66 11.84
C ILE A 342 12.70 15.78 12.61
N SER A 343 13.36 14.66 12.83
CA SER A 343 14.69 14.59 13.41
C SER A 343 15.75 14.41 12.34
N GLY A 344 16.87 15.08 12.50
CA GLY A 344 18.05 14.83 11.69
C GLY A 344 18.58 13.40 11.78
N TYR A 345 18.23 12.67 12.82
CA TYR A 345 18.56 11.24 12.92
C TYR A 345 17.92 10.46 11.78
N ASP A 346 16.63 10.68 11.50
CA ASP A 346 15.94 10.02 10.39
C ASP A 346 16.36 10.57 9.02
N ILE A 347 16.71 11.86 8.94
CA ILE A 347 17.29 12.45 7.72
C ILE A 347 18.61 11.75 7.39
N SER A 348 19.39 11.36 8.39
CA SER A 348 20.68 10.69 8.21
C SER A 348 20.59 9.31 7.55
N TYR A 349 19.40 8.73 7.45
CA TYR A 349 19.15 7.55 6.65
C TYR A 349 19.43 7.78 5.16
N PHE A 350 19.18 9.00 4.67
CA PHE A 350 19.34 9.39 3.27
C PHE A 350 20.58 10.24 3.01
N VAL A 351 21.00 11.02 4.00
CA VAL A 351 22.13 11.97 3.91
C VAL A 351 23.13 11.65 5.01
N THR A 352 24.17 10.90 4.68
CA THR A 352 25.17 10.35 5.62
C THR A 352 25.81 11.37 6.55
N ASP A 353 26.10 12.58 6.00
CA ASP A 353 26.79 13.64 6.72
C ASP A 353 25.86 14.48 7.62
N TRP A 354 24.58 14.09 7.75
CA TRP A 354 23.66 14.77 8.64
C TRP A 354 23.88 14.31 10.08
N ASP A 355 24.54 15.15 10.87
CA ASP A 355 25.01 14.87 12.24
C ASP A 355 24.21 15.62 13.32
N ASN A 356 23.31 16.54 12.93
CA ASN A 356 22.42 17.22 13.86
C ASN A 356 21.09 16.46 13.99
N TYR A 357 20.87 15.86 15.15
CA TYR A 357 19.70 15.03 15.44
C TYR A 357 18.59 15.73 16.22
N LYS A 358 18.75 17.05 16.48
CA LYS A 358 17.71 17.83 17.15
C LYS A 358 16.43 17.84 16.32
N PRO A 359 15.28 17.49 16.91
CA PRO A 359 14.02 17.51 16.18
C PRO A 359 13.56 18.95 15.93
N ILE A 360 12.92 19.15 14.77
CA ILE A 360 12.29 20.41 14.37
C ILE A 360 10.82 20.15 14.00
N ASN A 361 9.96 21.07 14.41
CA ASN A 361 8.57 21.05 13.97
C ASN A 361 8.49 21.66 12.56
N ILE A 362 7.71 21.04 11.71
CA ILE A 362 7.58 21.44 10.31
C ILE A 362 6.11 21.34 9.88
N SER A 363 5.62 22.36 9.18
CA SER A 363 4.28 22.31 8.56
C SER A 363 4.23 23.20 7.32
N GLY A 364 3.25 22.98 6.46
CA GLY A 364 3.07 23.73 5.22
C GLY A 364 2.93 22.84 4.00
N THR A 365 2.92 23.43 2.83
CA THR A 365 2.77 22.74 1.55
C THR A 365 4.05 22.87 0.72
N MET A 366 4.44 21.79 0.07
CA MET A 366 5.53 21.76 -0.90
C MET A 366 5.00 21.25 -2.24
N THR A 367 5.22 21.98 -3.33
CA THR A 367 4.81 21.60 -4.68
C THR A 367 5.93 21.76 -5.68
N GLY A 368 6.12 20.79 -6.58
CA GLY A 368 7.14 20.79 -7.63
C GLY A 368 8.13 19.64 -7.53
N PRO A 369 9.05 19.49 -8.50
CA PRO A 369 10.15 18.54 -8.42
C PRO A 369 11.14 18.88 -7.30
N LEU A 370 11.86 17.90 -6.76
CA LEU A 370 12.85 18.12 -5.69
C LEU A 370 13.92 19.16 -6.02
N ASN A 371 14.30 19.28 -7.29
CA ASN A 371 15.29 20.28 -7.72
C ASN A 371 14.70 21.67 -7.96
N GLN A 372 13.35 21.78 -8.01
CA GLN A 372 12.67 23.07 -8.22
C GLN A 372 11.26 23.01 -7.62
N PHE A 373 11.09 23.53 -6.41
CA PHE A 373 9.81 23.46 -5.71
C PHE A 373 9.40 24.81 -5.13
N HIS A 374 8.13 24.90 -4.80
CA HIS A 374 7.50 25.98 -4.06
C HIS A 374 7.09 25.48 -2.67
N LEU A 375 7.27 26.33 -1.68
CA LEU A 375 6.76 26.16 -0.33
C LEU A 375 5.68 27.21 -0.08
N ASP A 376 4.52 26.78 0.44
CA ASP A 376 3.44 27.68 0.76
C ASP A 376 3.03 27.50 2.23
N ASN A 377 2.83 28.62 2.94
CA ASN A 377 2.52 28.67 4.38
C ASN A 377 3.47 27.78 5.20
N PHE A 378 4.74 27.84 4.88
CA PHE A 378 5.74 26.94 5.43
C PHE A 378 6.29 27.47 6.77
N LEU A 379 6.32 26.60 7.75
CA LEU A 379 6.74 26.89 9.11
C LEU A 379 7.76 25.85 9.58
N VAL A 380 8.89 26.33 10.11
CA VAL A 380 9.91 25.55 10.79
C VAL A 380 10.11 26.13 12.18
N THR A 381 9.89 25.33 13.21
CA THR A 381 10.03 25.80 14.60
C THR A 381 10.72 24.80 15.51
N ASN A 382 11.42 25.33 16.49
CA ASN A 382 11.80 24.65 17.72
C ASN A 382 11.69 25.68 18.86
N PRO A 383 11.97 25.34 20.13
CA PRO A 383 11.84 26.30 21.25
C PRO A 383 12.64 27.60 21.08
N LYS A 384 13.67 27.63 20.26
CA LYS A 384 14.58 28.77 20.08
C LYS A 384 14.48 29.42 18.70
N VAL A 385 13.93 28.71 17.71
CA VAL A 385 13.90 29.10 16.29
C VAL A 385 12.47 29.15 15.80
N ASN A 386 12.11 30.23 15.11
CA ASN A 386 10.86 30.35 14.39
C ASN A 386 11.17 30.92 13.00
N ILE A 387 10.93 30.14 11.95
CA ILE A 387 11.08 30.54 10.55
C ILE A 387 9.76 30.29 9.85
N ARG A 388 9.19 31.32 9.26
CA ARG A 388 7.92 31.26 8.54
C ARG A 388 8.01 31.95 7.19
N THR A 389 7.35 31.41 6.20
CA THR A 389 7.13 32.06 4.91
C THR A 389 5.72 31.76 4.40
N GLU A 390 5.09 32.76 3.76
CA GLU A 390 3.83 32.54 3.06
C GLU A 390 4.08 31.82 1.74
N THR A 391 5.11 32.26 1.00
CA THR A 391 5.53 31.64 -0.25
C THR A 391 7.04 31.67 -0.38
N MET A 392 7.66 30.58 -0.84
CA MET A 392 9.08 30.50 -1.11
C MET A 392 9.31 29.63 -2.35
N LYS A 393 10.16 30.09 -3.25
CA LYS A 393 10.62 29.33 -4.41
C LYS A 393 12.05 28.87 -4.19
N VAL A 394 12.29 27.59 -4.39
CA VAL A 394 13.61 26.96 -4.34
C VAL A 394 13.92 26.36 -5.69
N SER A 395 15.07 26.66 -6.25
CA SER A 395 15.49 26.19 -7.58
C SER A 395 16.93 25.71 -7.55
N ASN A 396 17.24 24.68 -8.33
CA ASN A 396 18.58 24.12 -8.52
C ASN A 396 19.30 23.70 -7.23
N ILE A 397 18.56 23.30 -6.20
CA ILE A 397 19.12 22.99 -4.87
C ILE A 397 20.18 21.88 -4.94
N LEU A 398 20.02 20.93 -5.87
CA LEU A 398 20.93 19.79 -6.04
C LEU A 398 22.08 20.03 -7.01
N LYS A 399 22.14 21.21 -7.66
CA LYS A 399 23.14 21.52 -8.72
C LYS A 399 24.22 22.48 -8.29
N GLY A 400 24.27 22.89 -7.02
CA GLY A 400 25.26 23.84 -6.50
C GLY A 400 25.09 25.30 -6.95
N ASN A 401 24.19 25.59 -7.90
CA ASN A 401 23.78 26.90 -8.34
C ASN A 401 22.36 27.25 -7.87
N PHE A 402 22.07 26.93 -6.63
CA PHE A 402 20.74 27.09 -6.04
C PHE A 402 20.27 28.56 -6.02
N GLN A 403 18.98 28.73 -6.07
CA GLN A 403 18.32 30.02 -5.80
C GLN A 403 17.13 29.76 -4.86
N ILE A 404 17.10 30.52 -3.77
CA ILE A 404 16.01 30.59 -2.81
C ILE A 404 15.44 32.01 -2.85
N GLU A 405 14.13 32.14 -3.05
CA GLU A 405 13.48 33.44 -3.20
C GLU A 405 12.14 33.44 -2.46
N THR A 406 11.90 34.47 -1.65
CA THR A 406 10.64 34.71 -0.98
C THR A 406 10.39 36.20 -0.74
N ASN A 407 9.12 36.58 -0.74
CA ASN A 407 8.68 37.95 -0.42
C ASN A 407 8.20 38.10 1.02
N SER A 408 8.11 37.01 1.78
CA SER A 408 7.40 36.96 3.06
C SER A 408 8.16 36.16 4.14
N LEU A 409 9.49 36.19 4.12
CA LEU A 409 10.27 35.54 5.15
C LEU A 409 10.09 36.27 6.49
N SER A 410 9.68 35.54 7.51
CA SER A 410 9.66 36.01 8.90
C SER A 410 10.51 35.04 9.74
N THR A 411 11.47 35.59 10.48
CA THR A 411 12.30 34.79 11.40
C THR A 411 12.32 35.42 12.79
N ASP A 412 12.44 34.58 13.79
CA ASP A 412 12.72 34.95 15.19
C ASP A 412 13.65 33.89 15.78
N LEU A 413 14.96 34.18 15.82
CA LEU A 413 16.03 33.25 16.20
C LEU A 413 17.30 33.99 16.59
N THR A 414 18.28 33.32 17.19
CA THR A 414 19.67 33.80 17.19
C THR A 414 20.45 33.12 16.08
N TYR A 415 21.53 33.78 15.62
CA TYR A 415 22.40 33.16 14.63
C TYR A 415 23.06 31.88 15.15
N VAL A 416 23.38 31.85 16.44
CA VAL A 416 23.90 30.67 17.14
C VAL A 416 22.89 29.53 17.09
N ASP A 417 21.62 29.79 17.42
CA ASP A 417 20.56 28.76 17.38
C ASP A 417 20.35 28.23 15.97
N LEU A 418 20.47 29.10 14.94
CA LEU A 418 20.41 28.68 13.55
C LEU A 418 21.56 27.72 13.19
N LYS A 419 22.81 28.10 13.60
CA LYS A 419 24.00 27.24 13.40
C LYS A 419 23.83 25.88 14.11
N GLU A 420 23.34 25.90 15.34
CA GLU A 420 23.07 24.69 16.12
C GLU A 420 22.00 23.78 15.50
N MET A 421 21.10 24.33 14.69
CA MET A 421 20.06 23.56 14.00
C MET A 421 20.58 22.92 12.71
N MET A 422 21.66 23.46 12.11
CA MET A 422 22.22 22.95 10.87
C MET A 422 23.22 21.81 11.12
N PRO A 423 23.33 20.85 10.20
CA PRO A 423 24.39 19.84 10.28
C PRO A 423 25.77 20.47 10.12
N THR A 424 26.81 19.80 10.65
CA THR A 424 28.18 20.34 10.72
C THR A 424 28.73 20.74 9.35
N PHE A 425 28.42 20.00 8.29
CA PHE A 425 28.89 20.33 6.94
C PHE A 425 28.32 21.65 6.40
N ILE A 426 27.20 22.15 6.94
CA ILE A 426 26.63 23.48 6.68
C ILE A 426 27.15 24.48 7.69
N SER A 427 26.99 24.19 9.00
CA SER A 427 27.27 25.15 10.07
C SER A 427 28.75 25.53 10.15
N SER A 428 29.68 24.63 9.77
CA SER A 428 31.11 24.92 9.68
C SER A 428 31.47 25.98 8.62
N LYS A 429 30.64 26.15 7.62
CA LYS A 429 30.79 27.19 6.58
C LYS A 429 30.15 28.52 6.97
N MET A 430 29.34 28.53 8.02
CA MET A 430 28.71 29.75 8.55
C MET A 430 29.71 30.52 9.40
N LYS A 431 29.98 31.75 9.00
CA LYS A 431 30.95 32.64 9.70
C LYS A 431 30.34 33.15 11.01
N ASN A 432 31.20 33.49 11.98
CA ASN A 432 30.76 33.92 13.31
C ASN A 432 30.40 35.41 13.38
N PHE A 433 30.47 36.16 12.27
CA PHE A 433 30.26 37.63 12.27
C PHE A 433 28.87 38.07 12.79
N ALA A 434 27.90 37.20 12.77
CA ALA A 434 26.53 37.49 13.21
C ALA A 434 26.23 37.00 14.62
N ASP A 435 27.20 36.36 15.30
CA ASP A 435 27.01 35.84 16.65
C ASP A 435 26.69 36.96 17.66
N ASP A 436 27.32 38.17 17.45
CA ASP A 436 27.17 39.35 18.32
C ASP A 436 25.83 40.11 18.12
N PHE A 437 25.09 39.81 17.04
CA PHE A 437 23.79 40.46 16.79
C PHE A 437 22.67 40.02 17.75
N GLY A 438 22.91 39.01 18.57
CA GLY A 438 21.92 38.49 19.49
C GLY A 438 20.70 37.90 18.77
N ARG A 439 19.50 38.22 19.25
CA ARG A 439 18.25 37.72 18.63
C ARG A 439 17.92 38.50 17.37
N LEU A 440 17.70 37.78 16.28
CA LEU A 440 17.40 38.30 14.97
C LEU A 440 15.90 38.09 14.66
N LYS A 441 15.18 39.21 14.49
CA LYS A 441 13.82 39.22 13.93
C LYS A 441 13.90 39.85 12.55
N TYR A 442 13.73 39.04 11.52
CA TYR A 442 13.69 39.50 10.14
C TYR A 442 12.26 39.36 9.62
N ASN A 443 11.81 40.36 8.87
CA ASN A 443 10.52 40.33 8.19
C ASN A 443 10.66 41.04 6.83
N GLY A 444 10.56 40.26 5.74
CA GLY A 444 10.69 40.85 4.40
C GLY A 444 11.01 39.85 3.32
N ALA A 445 11.42 40.43 2.16
CA ALA A 445 11.80 39.70 0.97
C ALA A 445 13.28 39.36 0.97
N VAL A 446 13.65 38.18 0.51
CA VAL A 446 15.04 37.80 0.32
C VAL A 446 15.17 36.86 -0.87
N ARG A 447 16.28 37.05 -1.64
CA ARG A 447 16.76 36.11 -2.63
C ARG A 447 18.19 35.70 -2.28
N VAL A 448 18.44 34.41 -2.22
CA VAL A 448 19.75 33.83 -1.91
C VAL A 448 20.21 32.96 -3.06
N THR A 449 21.43 33.18 -3.52
CA THR A 449 22.16 32.32 -4.46
C THR A 449 23.52 31.97 -3.86
N PRO A 450 24.33 31.06 -4.43
CA PRO A 450 25.66 30.76 -3.89
C PRO A 450 26.60 31.93 -3.77
N LYS A 451 26.37 33.00 -4.55
CA LYS A 451 27.28 34.19 -4.62
C LYS A 451 26.64 35.46 -4.08
N GLU A 452 25.32 35.53 -3.98
CA GLU A 452 24.62 36.77 -3.67
C GLU A 452 23.49 36.54 -2.68
N VAL A 453 23.35 37.41 -1.69
CA VAL A 453 22.14 37.64 -0.93
C VAL A 453 21.58 39.01 -1.33
N PHE A 454 20.38 39.03 -1.87
CA PHE A 454 19.66 40.25 -2.23
C PHE A 454 18.41 40.41 -1.36
N VAL A 455 18.30 41.56 -0.70
CA VAL A 455 17.17 41.95 0.12
C VAL A 455 16.46 43.14 -0.52
N PRO A 456 15.36 42.91 -1.25
CA PRO A 456 14.61 44.02 -1.87
C PRO A 456 14.05 45.00 -0.85
N LYS A 457 13.41 44.47 0.19
CA LYS A 457 12.81 45.22 1.31
C LYS A 457 12.64 44.33 2.52
N ALA A 458 13.11 44.75 3.68
CA ALA A 458 12.92 44.07 4.94
C ALA A 458 12.98 44.98 6.14
N ASN A 459 12.40 44.52 7.25
CA ASN A 459 12.67 45.06 8.58
C ASN A 459 13.54 44.06 9.34
N LEU A 460 14.62 44.53 9.92
CA LEU A 460 15.53 43.75 10.73
C LEU A 460 15.58 44.35 12.15
N ILE A 461 15.39 43.49 13.16
CA ILE A 461 15.56 43.85 14.56
C ILE A 461 16.61 42.89 15.12
N THR A 462 17.63 43.45 15.76
CA THR A 462 18.72 42.72 16.39
C THR A 462 18.89 43.14 17.84
N GLY A 463 19.76 42.47 18.59
CA GLY A 463 20.11 42.85 19.96
C GLY A 463 20.86 44.22 20.04
N ILE A 464 21.43 44.68 18.93
CA ILE A 464 22.20 45.94 18.85
C ILE A 464 21.44 47.09 18.17
N GLY A 465 20.26 46.81 17.60
CA GLY A 465 19.46 47.86 16.97
C GLY A 465 18.48 47.34 15.94
N GLN A 466 17.82 48.26 15.23
CA GLN A 466 16.85 47.95 14.17
C GLN A 466 17.19 48.70 12.90
N ALA A 467 16.90 48.06 11.75
CA ALA A 467 17.12 48.62 10.43
C ALA A 467 15.94 48.36 9.49
N LYS A 468 15.62 49.32 8.64
CA LYS A 468 14.77 49.13 7.46
C LYS A 468 15.66 49.01 6.25
N ILE A 469 15.72 47.82 5.67
CA ILE A 469 16.61 47.49 4.58
C ILE A 469 15.87 47.70 3.25
N THR A 470 16.51 48.32 2.28
CA THR A 470 15.97 48.49 0.93
C THR A 470 17.11 48.31 -0.09
N ASN A 471 16.86 47.45 -1.10
CA ASN A 471 17.81 47.16 -2.20
C ASN A 471 19.25 46.82 -1.71
N PHE A 472 19.33 45.99 -0.67
CA PHE A 472 20.62 45.57 -0.14
C PHE A 472 21.14 44.34 -0.87
N TYR A 473 22.41 44.39 -1.25
CA TYR A 473 23.14 43.28 -1.89
C TYR A 473 24.36 42.93 -1.04
N LEU A 474 24.52 41.64 -0.78
CA LEU A 474 25.73 41.07 -0.20
C LEU A 474 26.29 40.05 -1.20
N ASN A 475 27.40 40.40 -1.85
CA ASN A 475 28.05 39.58 -2.86
C ASN A 475 29.26 38.86 -2.28
N ASP A 476 29.54 37.67 -2.82
CA ASP A 476 30.70 36.85 -2.44
C ASP A 476 30.75 36.61 -0.91
N TYR A 477 29.59 36.39 -0.28
CA TYR A 477 29.46 36.30 1.16
C TYR A 477 30.27 35.14 1.78
N SER A 478 30.68 34.15 0.99
CA SER A 478 31.61 33.08 1.37
C SER A 478 33.08 33.45 1.26
N SER A 479 33.43 34.59 0.63
CA SER A 479 34.80 35.04 0.50
C SER A 479 35.35 35.67 1.79
N ALA A 480 36.67 35.87 1.85
CA ALA A 480 37.31 36.56 2.98
C ALA A 480 36.88 38.04 3.07
N LEU A 481 36.57 38.65 1.92
CA LEU A 481 36.19 40.07 1.80
C LEU A 481 34.85 40.16 1.02
N PRO A 482 33.69 39.95 1.68
CA PRO A 482 32.39 40.09 1.05
C PRO A 482 32.16 41.57 0.65
N LYS A 483 31.49 41.76 -0.48
CA LYS A 483 31.14 43.09 -1.00
C LYS A 483 29.66 43.35 -0.71
N TYR A 484 29.36 44.51 -0.19
CA TYR A 484 27.98 44.90 0.08
C TYR A 484 27.64 46.25 -0.57
N ARG A 485 26.39 46.41 -0.93
CA ARG A 485 25.80 47.63 -1.48
C ARG A 485 24.35 47.70 -1.08
N GLY A 486 23.86 48.86 -0.64
CA GLY A 486 22.44 49.03 -0.31
C GLY A 486 22.21 50.25 0.58
N PHE A 487 20.94 50.41 0.95
CA PHE A 487 20.49 51.43 1.89
C PHE A 487 19.88 50.71 3.11
N ALA A 488 20.28 51.14 4.30
CA ALA A 488 19.76 50.67 5.58
C ALA A 488 19.18 51.82 6.38
#